data_b943431857fc69a429d65d486a192401
#
_entry.id   b943431857fc69a429d65d486a192401
#
_cell.length_a   1.000
_cell.length_b   1.000
_cell.length_c   1.000
_cell.angle_alpha   90.00
_cell.angle_beta   90.00
_cell.angle_gamma   90.00
#
_symmetry.space_group_name_H-M   'P 1'
#
loop_
_entity.id
_entity.type
_entity.pdbx_description
1 polymer ?
#
loop_
_entity_poly.entity_id
_entity_poly.type
_entity_poly.pdbx_seq_one_letter_code
_entity_poly.pdbx_strand_id
1 'polypeptide(L)'
;MAGFRAIHRVRCEQIWLGDGWAREQLVEITPEGFIAGVGPADETSVDLLLTGPVIPGMPNLHSHSHQRALAGLTETRTPGKDDFWGWRDLMYRANRAITPDDLESIARCVFY
;
A
#
# COMPACT_ATOMS: atom_id res chain seq x y z
N MET A 1 -17.27 6.73 -20.52
CA MET A 1 -16.13 6.18 -19.75
C MET A 1 -14.95 7.08 -20.02
N ALA A 2 -14.48 7.82 -19.00
CA ALA A 2 -13.24 8.58 -19.11
C ALA A 2 -12.10 7.57 -19.18
N GLY A 3 -11.40 7.52 -20.33
CA GLY A 3 -10.25 6.65 -20.49
C GLY A 3 -9.16 7.05 -19.47
N PHE A 4 -8.67 6.11 -18.72
CA PHE A 4 -7.50 6.32 -17.88
C PHE A 4 -6.34 6.72 -18.80
N ARG A 5 -5.83 7.95 -18.62
CA ARG A 5 -4.62 8.36 -19.30
C ARG A 5 -3.46 7.59 -18.70
N ALA A 6 -2.70 6.89 -19.52
CA ALA A 6 -1.51 6.18 -19.06
C ALA A 6 -0.50 7.20 -18.47
N ILE A 7 0.03 6.91 -17.29
CA ILE A 7 1.06 7.72 -16.65
C ILE A 7 2.40 7.13 -17.04
N HIS A 8 3.21 7.92 -17.76
CA HIS A 8 4.53 7.47 -18.24
C HIS A 8 5.69 8.26 -17.65
N ARG A 9 5.43 9.48 -17.15
CA ARG A 9 6.46 10.36 -16.60
C ARG A 9 5.98 10.92 -15.26
N VAL A 10 6.66 10.51 -14.20
CA VAL A 10 6.33 10.93 -12.82
C VAL A 10 7.51 11.71 -12.25
N ARG A 11 7.31 12.99 -11.95
CA ARG A 11 8.28 13.80 -11.21
C ARG A 11 8.06 13.62 -9.72
N CYS A 12 9.15 13.33 -9.01
CA CYS A 12 9.16 13.16 -7.57
C CYS A 12 10.02 14.26 -6.93
N GLU A 13 9.45 15.10 -6.06
CA GLU A 13 10.25 16.07 -5.31
C GLU A 13 11.25 15.39 -4.39
N GLN A 14 10.90 14.21 -3.86
CA GLN A 14 11.78 13.40 -3.03
C GLN A 14 11.47 11.91 -3.23
N ILE A 15 12.50 11.10 -3.52
CA ILE A 15 12.38 9.66 -3.74
C ILE A 15 13.53 8.90 -3.06
N TRP A 16 13.21 7.74 -2.51
CA TRP A 16 14.20 6.80 -1.97
C TRP A 16 14.71 5.88 -3.07
N LEU A 17 16.03 5.88 -3.31
CA LEU A 17 16.67 5.06 -4.37
C LEU A 17 17.42 3.82 -3.83
N GLY A 18 17.19 3.46 -2.56
CA GLY A 18 17.79 2.28 -1.94
C GLY A 18 19.06 2.59 -1.14
N ASP A 19 19.87 3.50 -1.60
CA ASP A 19 21.09 3.98 -0.95
C ASP A 19 20.95 5.38 -0.32
N GLY A 20 19.87 6.08 -0.64
CA GLY A 20 19.60 7.41 -0.10
C GLY A 20 18.40 8.11 -0.70
N TRP A 21 18.06 9.25 -0.12
CA TRP A 21 17.06 10.16 -0.63
C TRP A 21 17.64 11.03 -1.74
N ALA A 22 16.98 11.02 -2.90
CA ALA A 22 17.27 11.93 -4.00
C ALA A 22 16.12 12.93 -4.16
N ARG A 23 16.45 14.15 -4.61
CA ARG A 23 15.46 15.21 -4.88
C ARG A 23 15.31 15.42 -6.37
N GLU A 24 14.13 15.95 -6.77
CA GLU A 24 13.86 16.36 -8.15
C GLU A 24 14.21 15.25 -9.15
N GLN A 25 13.59 14.08 -8.97
CA GLN A 25 13.80 12.94 -9.84
C GLN A 25 12.61 12.71 -10.77
N LEU A 26 12.92 12.24 -11.97
CA LEU A 26 11.95 11.76 -12.94
C LEU A 26 11.98 10.23 -12.95
N VAL A 27 10.81 9.62 -12.78
CA VAL A 27 10.59 8.19 -13.00
C VAL A 27 9.90 8.03 -14.34
N GLU A 28 10.52 7.29 -15.26
CA GLU A 28 9.95 6.94 -16.55
C GLU A 28 9.36 5.54 -16.51
N ILE A 29 8.15 5.38 -17.04
CA ILE A 29 7.38 4.14 -16.98
C ILE A 29 7.06 3.72 -18.41
N THR A 30 7.34 2.45 -18.76
CA THR A 30 7.01 1.90 -20.06
C THR A 30 5.48 1.74 -20.24
N PRO A 31 4.99 1.59 -21.48
CA PRO A 31 3.56 1.31 -21.72
C PRO A 31 3.05 0.06 -21.00
N GLU A 32 3.93 -0.90 -20.71
CA GLU A 32 3.64 -2.14 -20.00
C GLU A 32 3.63 -1.98 -18.48
N GLY A 33 3.98 -0.76 -17.95
CA GLY A 33 3.95 -0.45 -16.53
C GLY A 33 5.25 -0.74 -15.78
N PHE A 34 6.36 -0.96 -16.49
CA PHE A 34 7.68 -1.15 -15.86
C PHE A 34 8.43 0.18 -15.74
N ILE A 35 9.24 0.32 -14.70
CA ILE A 35 10.17 1.46 -14.57
C ILE A 35 11.25 1.29 -15.62
N ALA A 36 11.30 2.23 -16.58
CA ALA A 36 12.33 2.30 -17.62
C ALA A 36 13.61 2.97 -17.11
N GLY A 37 13.47 3.95 -16.24
CA GLY A 37 14.59 4.68 -15.68
C GLY A 37 14.18 5.61 -14.55
N VAL A 38 15.17 5.99 -13.75
CA VAL A 38 15.05 7.04 -12.74
C VAL A 38 16.30 7.93 -12.87
N GLY A 39 16.08 9.22 -12.96
CA GLY A 39 17.18 10.19 -13.10
C GLY A 39 16.75 11.60 -12.71
N PRO A 40 17.67 12.59 -12.79
CA PRO A 40 17.35 13.97 -12.51
C PRO A 40 16.18 14.46 -13.37
N ALA A 41 15.22 15.16 -12.75
CA ALA A 41 14.12 15.74 -13.47
C ALA A 41 14.61 16.85 -14.40
N ASP A 42 14.11 16.85 -15.62
CA ASP A 42 14.32 17.90 -16.61
C ASP A 42 13.07 18.80 -16.71
N GLU A 43 13.10 19.78 -17.61
CA GLU A 43 11.98 20.71 -17.85
C GLU A 43 10.87 20.13 -18.73
N THR A 44 10.96 18.87 -19.12
CA THR A 44 9.93 18.21 -19.94
C THR A 44 8.63 18.03 -19.18
N SER A 45 7.54 18.00 -19.94
CA SER A 45 6.21 17.80 -19.36
C SER A 45 6.10 16.46 -18.64
N VAL A 46 5.45 16.44 -17.49
CA VAL A 46 5.19 15.23 -16.70
C VAL A 46 3.70 14.94 -16.64
N ASP A 47 3.34 13.69 -16.52
CA ASP A 47 1.95 13.26 -16.36
C ASP A 47 1.48 13.38 -14.92
N LEU A 48 2.41 13.24 -13.97
CA LEU A 48 2.14 13.28 -12.53
C LEU A 48 3.30 13.94 -11.78
N LEU A 49 2.96 14.82 -10.84
CA LEU A 49 3.88 15.37 -9.85
C LEU A 49 3.56 14.82 -8.47
N LEU A 50 4.54 14.24 -7.80
CA LEU A 50 4.45 13.79 -6.42
C LEU A 50 5.28 14.70 -5.51
N THR A 51 4.59 15.42 -4.61
CA THR A 51 5.19 16.43 -3.71
C THR A 51 5.60 15.86 -2.35
N GLY A 52 5.17 14.63 -2.03
CA GLY A 52 5.56 13.93 -0.80
C GLY A 52 6.76 13.01 -1.00
N PRO A 53 7.28 12.40 0.09
CA PRO A 53 8.30 11.38 -0.01
C PRO A 53 7.76 10.14 -0.73
N VAL A 54 8.49 9.70 -1.74
CA VAL A 54 8.18 8.53 -2.57
C VAL A 54 9.13 7.40 -2.22
N ILE A 55 8.59 6.22 -2.00
CA ILE A 55 9.36 4.99 -1.79
C ILE A 55 8.90 3.92 -2.78
N PRO A 56 9.76 2.95 -3.13
CA PRO A 56 9.33 1.78 -3.89
C PRO A 56 8.21 1.03 -3.18
N GLY A 57 7.25 0.51 -3.96
CA GLY A 57 6.21 -0.34 -3.42
C GLY A 57 6.81 -1.58 -2.75
N MET A 58 6.28 -1.95 -1.59
CA MET A 58 6.72 -3.13 -0.87
C MET A 58 5.97 -4.36 -1.41
N PRO A 59 6.66 -5.34 -2.04
CA PRO A 59 6.00 -6.56 -2.46
C PRO A 59 5.49 -7.33 -1.24
N ASN A 60 4.23 -7.72 -1.27
CA ASN A 60 3.60 -8.50 -0.20
C ASN A 60 3.25 -9.89 -0.73
N LEU A 61 4.04 -10.89 -0.37
CA LEU A 61 3.85 -12.29 -0.76
C LEU A 61 3.06 -13.10 0.28
N HIS A 62 2.77 -12.52 1.44
CA HIS A 62 1.99 -13.16 2.50
C HIS A 62 1.19 -12.12 3.28
N SER A 63 -0.12 -12.25 3.27
CA SER A 63 -1.00 -11.32 3.98
C SER A 63 -2.19 -12.06 4.61
N HIS A 64 -2.53 -11.60 5.80
CA HIS A 64 -3.76 -11.96 6.50
C HIS A 64 -4.71 -10.75 6.49
N SER A 65 -5.08 -10.28 5.32
CA SER A 65 -5.87 -9.03 5.15
C SER A 65 -7.15 -9.01 5.98
N HIS A 66 -7.81 -10.15 6.18
CA HIS A 66 -9.01 -10.29 7.01
C HIS A 66 -8.81 -9.83 8.46
N GLN A 67 -7.58 -9.91 8.99
CA GLN A 67 -7.27 -9.44 10.35
C GLN A 67 -7.39 -7.91 10.49
N ARG A 68 -7.41 -7.15 9.39
CA ARG A 68 -7.70 -5.71 9.41
C ARG A 68 -9.07 -5.42 10.03
N ALA A 69 -10.03 -6.33 9.91
CA ALA A 69 -11.35 -6.21 10.54
C ALA A 69 -11.31 -6.31 12.07
N LEU A 70 -10.20 -6.76 12.66
CA LEU A 70 -10.02 -6.85 14.11
C LEU A 70 -9.49 -5.55 14.73
N ALA A 71 -9.15 -4.55 13.92
CA ALA A 71 -8.65 -3.27 14.43
C ALA A 71 -9.67 -2.64 15.40
N GLY A 72 -9.19 -2.22 16.55
CA GLY A 72 -10.03 -1.71 17.64
C GLY A 72 -10.66 -2.78 18.54
N LEU A 73 -10.65 -4.04 18.15
CA LEU A 73 -11.16 -5.14 18.97
C LEU A 73 -10.06 -5.87 19.76
N THR A 74 -8.85 -5.85 19.24
CA THR A 74 -7.70 -6.57 19.80
C THR A 74 -6.74 -5.68 20.58
N GLU A 75 -6.88 -4.37 20.50
CA GLU A 75 -6.02 -3.40 21.19
C GLU A 75 -6.49 -3.04 22.62
N THR A 76 -7.64 -3.56 23.02
CA THR A 76 -8.16 -3.32 24.37
C THR A 76 -7.63 -4.37 25.35
N ARG A 77 -6.94 -3.93 26.41
CA ARG A 77 -6.48 -4.80 27.49
C ARG A 77 -7.63 -5.19 28.42
N THR A 78 -7.85 -6.50 28.59
CA THR A 78 -8.75 -7.03 29.61
C THR A 78 -7.92 -7.72 30.68
N PRO A 79 -7.89 -7.23 31.94
CA PRO A 79 -7.10 -7.85 32.99
C PRO A 79 -7.37 -9.36 33.11
N GLY A 80 -6.30 -10.16 33.04
CA GLY A 80 -6.35 -11.62 33.20
C GLY A 80 -6.78 -12.41 31.97
N LYS A 81 -6.96 -11.78 30.81
CA LYS A 81 -7.38 -12.45 29.54
C LYS A 81 -6.55 -12.05 28.32
N ASP A 82 -5.50 -11.26 28.50
CA ASP A 82 -4.65 -10.76 27.41
C ASP A 82 -3.54 -11.76 27.10
N ASP A 83 -3.92 -12.90 26.56
CA ASP A 83 -2.98 -13.90 26.06
C ASP A 83 -3.25 -14.22 24.58
N PHE A 84 -2.33 -14.95 24.00
CA PHE A 84 -2.44 -15.43 22.63
C PHE A 84 -3.76 -16.21 22.37
N TRP A 85 -4.24 -16.95 23.36
CA TRP A 85 -5.44 -17.78 23.22
C TRP A 85 -6.71 -16.94 23.13
N GLY A 86 -6.81 -15.89 23.95
CA GLY A 86 -7.92 -14.93 23.91
C GLY A 86 -7.98 -14.19 22.57
N TRP A 87 -6.83 -13.74 22.07
CA TRP A 87 -6.71 -13.13 20.75
C TRP A 87 -7.12 -14.10 19.64
N ARG A 88 -6.64 -15.34 19.70
CA ARG A 88 -6.97 -16.38 18.72
C ARG A 88 -8.47 -16.69 18.68
N ASP A 89 -9.11 -16.82 19.82
CA ASP A 89 -10.54 -17.10 19.92
C ASP A 89 -11.38 -15.94 19.36
N LEU A 90 -10.95 -14.70 19.58
CA LEU A 90 -11.58 -13.53 18.98
C LEU A 90 -11.44 -13.55 17.45
N MET A 91 -10.25 -13.84 16.95
CA MET A 91 -9.97 -13.96 15.52
C MET A 91 -10.85 -15.03 14.86
N TYR A 92 -10.97 -16.21 15.45
CA TYR A 92 -11.81 -17.27 14.92
C TYR A 92 -13.31 -16.93 14.92
N ARG A 93 -13.78 -16.23 15.95
CA ARG A 93 -15.17 -15.75 15.98
C ARG A 93 -15.43 -14.72 14.90
N ALA A 94 -14.53 -13.77 14.71
CA ALA A 94 -14.64 -12.77 13.66
C ALA A 94 -14.62 -13.42 12.26
N ASN A 95 -13.71 -14.34 12.02
CA ASN A 95 -13.59 -15.02 10.73
C ASN A 95 -14.85 -15.82 10.35
N ARG A 96 -15.59 -16.34 11.33
CA ARG A 96 -16.87 -17.04 11.05
C ARG A 96 -17.98 -16.08 10.63
N ALA A 97 -17.86 -14.80 10.94
CA ALA A 97 -18.85 -13.77 10.59
C ALA A 97 -18.54 -13.09 9.25
N ILE A 98 -17.29 -13.15 8.78
CA ILE A 98 -16.83 -12.53 7.53
C ILE A 98 -17.38 -13.32 6.34
N THR A 99 -18.15 -12.66 5.48
CA THR A 99 -18.59 -13.19 4.19
C THR A 99 -17.51 -13.00 3.11
N PRO A 100 -17.62 -13.67 1.94
CA PRO A 100 -16.74 -13.42 0.81
C PRO A 100 -16.71 -11.94 0.37
N ASP A 101 -17.85 -11.27 0.37
CA ASP A 101 -17.98 -9.86 -0.01
C ASP A 101 -17.29 -8.93 1.02
N ASP A 102 -17.41 -9.26 2.32
CA ASP A 102 -16.67 -8.57 3.38
C ASP A 102 -15.17 -8.74 3.19
N LEU A 103 -14.73 -9.97 2.88
CA LEU A 103 -13.30 -10.26 2.65
C LEU A 103 -12.74 -9.47 1.46
N GLU A 104 -13.48 -9.37 0.36
CA GLU A 104 -13.10 -8.53 -0.77
C GLU A 104 -12.98 -7.06 -0.35
N SER A 105 -13.96 -6.54 0.38
CA SER A 105 -13.97 -5.15 0.86
C SER A 105 -12.80 -4.85 1.80
N ILE A 106 -12.49 -5.77 2.72
CA ILE A 106 -11.34 -5.67 3.63
C ILE A 106 -10.04 -5.70 2.84
N ALA A 107 -9.90 -6.63 1.89
CA ALA A 107 -8.70 -6.73 1.05
C ALA A 107 -8.48 -5.46 0.22
N ARG A 108 -9.54 -4.90 -0.37
CA ARG A 108 -9.46 -3.60 -1.06
C ARG A 108 -8.93 -2.51 -0.13
N CYS A 109 -9.40 -2.44 1.11
CA CYS A 109 -8.95 -1.44 2.09
C CYS A 109 -7.48 -1.61 2.49
N VAL A 110 -6.93 -2.81 2.40
CA VAL A 110 -5.53 -3.11 2.77
C VAL A 110 -4.57 -2.88 1.61
N PHE A 111 -5.01 -3.12 0.37
CA PHE A 111 -4.13 -3.14 -0.82
C PHE A 111 -4.33 -1.95 -1.76
N TYR A 112 -5.23 -1.03 -1.45
CA TYR A 112 -5.44 0.24 -2.13
C TYR A 112 -5.12 1.41 -1.20
#